data_51433b7c734f584272cfcc7294ed7f3b
#
_entry.id   51433b7c734f584272cfcc7294ed7f3b
#
_cell.length_a   1.000
_cell.length_b   1.000
_cell.length_c   1.000
_cell.angle_alpha   90.00
_cell.angle_beta   90.00
_cell.angle_gamma   90.00
#
_symmetry.space_group_name_H-M   'P 1'
#
loop_
_entity.id
_entity.type
_entity.pdbx_description
1 polymer ?
#
loop_
_entity_poly.entity_id
_entity_poly.type
_entity_poly.pdbx_seq_one_letter_code
_entity_poly.pdbx_strand_id
1 'polypeptide(L)'
;MEYDELTDLIKNCYAPIKSAYSMIDTMEEDQGSIATAMRVVADDYMSQADQLADVLGSGNPAVMQVVGGARMLRSSAGSMDRSIERSKSSRSVDRQVNMIVSGAETLMNQYEYYLAQRTVVAKALEIAQTAQAIQQTMQAQGLAVDADVLSAAAQLSSAKSQLESIDAGIDQIYKTLCYYTGWEKGADTVIGPVPAADPSLIGTLDLATDKETAVNNNYSLISMRSGSGAGMSDFQVRTTKEMTQKANKMRTVDYSEDQLRSDMQTLYDTILEKKAAYDSASTAYQSAQLTWNAAQIQRQNGTLSQIQFMQQELAYL
;
A
#
# COMPACT_ATOMS: atom_id res chain seq x y z
N MET A 1 -17.40 -1.96 -1.68
CA MET A 1 -15.95 -1.90 -1.35
C MET A 1 -15.68 -0.49 -0.85
N GLU A 2 -15.50 -0.37 0.45
CA GLU A 2 -15.21 0.90 1.08
C GLU A 2 -13.70 1.04 1.33
N TYR A 3 -13.22 2.26 1.43
CA TYR A 3 -11.79 2.55 1.64
C TYR A 3 -11.26 1.92 2.93
N ASP A 4 -12.02 2.00 4.01
CA ASP A 4 -11.62 1.48 5.33
C ASP A 4 -11.64 -0.04 5.41
N GLU A 5 -12.36 -0.72 4.49
CA GLU A 5 -12.44 -2.20 4.43
C GLU A 5 -11.25 -2.84 3.71
N LEU A 6 -10.45 -2.07 2.97
CA LEU A 6 -9.39 -2.58 2.10
C LEU A 6 -8.40 -3.48 2.86
N THR A 7 -8.00 -3.08 4.06
CA THR A 7 -7.04 -3.84 4.87
C THR A 7 -7.56 -5.24 5.19
N ASP A 8 -8.82 -5.34 5.61
CA ASP A 8 -9.44 -6.62 5.99
C ASP A 8 -9.75 -7.47 4.77
N LEU A 9 -10.22 -6.86 3.68
CA LEU A 9 -10.47 -7.56 2.42
C LEU A 9 -9.19 -8.15 1.85
N ILE A 10 -8.10 -7.39 1.81
CA ILE A 10 -6.81 -7.86 1.28
C ILE A 10 -6.24 -8.97 2.15
N LYS A 11 -6.28 -8.84 3.48
CA LYS A 11 -5.83 -9.89 4.40
C LYS A 11 -6.56 -11.21 4.21
N ASN A 12 -7.88 -11.13 4.05
CA ASN A 12 -8.74 -12.31 4.03
C ASN A 12 -8.93 -12.91 2.63
N CYS A 13 -8.81 -12.12 1.57
CA CYS A 13 -9.19 -12.53 0.21
C CYS A 13 -8.00 -12.61 -0.74
N TYR A 14 -6.95 -11.81 -0.56
CA TYR A 14 -5.81 -11.84 -1.49
C TYR A 14 -5.00 -13.13 -1.32
N ALA A 15 -5.06 -13.98 -2.33
CA ALA A 15 -4.51 -15.35 -2.28
C ALA A 15 -3.03 -15.42 -1.84
N PRO A 16 -2.09 -14.57 -2.30
CA PRO A 16 -0.71 -14.62 -1.84
C PRO A 16 -0.54 -14.31 -0.34
N ILE A 17 -1.30 -13.37 0.20
CA ILE A 17 -1.27 -13.02 1.63
C ILE A 17 -1.90 -14.13 2.46
N LYS A 18 -3.05 -14.64 2.04
CA LYS A 18 -3.70 -15.79 2.68
C LYS A 18 -2.80 -17.02 2.73
N SER A 19 -2.11 -17.31 1.62
CA SER A 19 -1.13 -18.40 1.55
C SER A 19 0.05 -18.16 2.50
N ALA A 20 0.54 -16.93 2.63
CA ALA A 20 1.64 -16.60 3.55
C ALA A 20 1.25 -16.82 5.01
N TYR A 21 0.05 -16.41 5.42
CA TYR A 21 -0.47 -16.69 6.77
C TYR A 21 -0.67 -18.19 7.00
N SER A 22 -1.27 -18.91 6.04
CA SER A 22 -1.44 -20.37 6.14
C SER A 22 -0.11 -21.11 6.26
N MET A 23 0.94 -20.67 5.58
CA MET A 23 2.29 -21.26 5.74
C MET A 23 2.84 -21.03 7.16
N ILE A 24 2.61 -19.86 7.76
CA ILE A 24 3.03 -19.59 9.14
C ILE A 24 2.29 -20.48 10.10
N ASP A 25 0.97 -20.63 9.96
CA ASP A 25 0.13 -21.48 10.80
C ASP A 25 0.58 -22.96 10.72
N THR A 26 0.84 -23.46 9.50
CA THR A 26 1.35 -24.83 9.29
C THR A 26 2.73 -25.02 9.92
N MET A 27 3.65 -24.07 9.76
CA MET A 27 4.97 -24.14 10.40
C MET A 27 4.87 -24.13 11.93
N GLU A 28 3.93 -23.40 12.48
CA GLU A 28 3.66 -23.36 13.92
C GLU A 28 3.16 -24.71 14.41
N GLU A 29 2.20 -25.31 13.73
CA GLU A 29 1.64 -26.62 14.09
C GLU A 29 2.71 -27.73 14.05
N ASP A 30 3.50 -27.78 12.96
CA ASP A 30 4.56 -28.78 12.79
C ASP A 30 5.68 -28.62 13.82
N GLN A 31 6.20 -27.40 14.00
CA GLN A 31 7.28 -27.15 14.97
C GLN A 31 6.80 -27.30 16.42
N GLY A 32 5.56 -26.91 16.72
CA GLY A 32 4.94 -27.06 18.03
C GLY A 32 4.78 -28.53 18.43
N SER A 33 4.35 -29.39 17.49
CA SER A 33 4.23 -30.83 17.73
C SER A 33 5.58 -31.49 17.94
N ILE A 34 6.62 -31.11 17.16
CA ILE A 34 7.99 -31.59 17.34
C ILE A 34 8.57 -31.13 18.70
N ALA A 35 8.38 -29.86 19.09
CA ALA A 35 8.83 -29.35 20.37
C ALA A 35 8.16 -30.08 21.54
N THR A 36 6.86 -30.40 21.42
CA THR A 36 6.13 -31.18 22.42
C THR A 36 6.65 -32.61 22.51
N ALA A 37 6.89 -33.28 21.37
CA ALA A 37 7.48 -34.62 21.33
C ALA A 37 8.88 -34.64 21.98
N MET A 38 9.71 -33.64 21.72
CA MET A 38 11.04 -33.49 22.35
C MET A 38 10.94 -33.37 23.87
N ARG A 39 9.94 -32.68 24.42
CA ARG A 39 9.73 -32.56 25.86
C ARG A 39 9.32 -33.88 26.46
N VAL A 40 8.39 -34.63 25.84
CA VAL A 40 7.98 -35.96 26.29
C VAL A 40 9.18 -36.90 26.37
N VAL A 41 10.01 -36.93 25.31
CA VAL A 41 11.24 -37.76 25.32
C VAL A 41 12.24 -37.29 26.37
N ALA A 42 12.35 -35.98 26.60
CA ALA A 42 13.23 -35.44 27.65
C ALA A 42 12.75 -35.84 29.06
N ASP A 43 11.43 -35.86 29.27
CA ASP A 43 10.85 -36.27 30.55
C ASP A 43 11.04 -37.80 30.79
N ASP A 44 10.94 -38.63 29.75
CA ASP A 44 11.29 -40.06 29.81
C ASP A 44 12.77 -40.26 30.16
N TYR A 45 13.67 -39.49 29.55
CA TYR A 45 15.12 -39.55 29.89
C TYR A 45 15.39 -39.12 31.33
N MET A 46 14.68 -38.12 31.85
CA MET A 46 14.83 -37.73 33.27
C MET A 46 14.35 -38.86 34.19
N SER A 47 13.20 -39.48 33.88
CA SER A 47 12.69 -40.64 34.64
C SER A 47 13.69 -41.82 34.64
N GLN A 48 14.29 -42.12 33.48
CA GLN A 48 15.37 -43.12 33.38
C GLN A 48 16.63 -42.72 34.20
N ALA A 49 17.00 -41.44 34.17
CA ALA A 49 18.12 -40.95 34.95
C ALA A 49 17.89 -41.09 36.44
N ASP A 50 16.67 -40.82 36.93
CA ASP A 50 16.28 -41.01 38.34
C ASP A 50 16.39 -42.50 38.76
N GLN A 51 15.87 -43.42 37.94
CA GLN A 51 15.97 -44.87 38.19
C GLN A 51 17.44 -45.34 38.20
N LEU A 52 18.28 -44.85 37.30
CA LEU A 52 19.70 -45.15 37.26
C LEU A 52 20.47 -44.53 38.47
N ALA A 53 20.04 -43.38 38.91
CA ALA A 53 20.65 -42.70 40.07
C ALA A 53 20.39 -43.45 41.37
N ASP A 54 19.20 -44.07 41.52
CA ASP A 54 18.84 -44.90 42.65
C ASP A 54 19.74 -46.16 42.76
N VAL A 55 20.19 -46.68 41.62
CA VAL A 55 21.02 -47.90 41.56
C VAL A 55 22.54 -47.60 41.59
N LEU A 56 22.97 -46.59 40.84
CA LEU A 56 24.37 -46.29 40.56
C LEU A 56 24.91 -45.08 41.32
N GLY A 57 24.03 -44.30 41.94
CA GLY A 57 24.35 -42.99 42.55
C GLY A 57 24.30 -41.84 41.54
N SER A 58 23.82 -40.69 41.96
CA SER A 58 23.59 -39.50 41.13
C SER A 58 24.85 -38.89 40.48
N GLY A 59 26.05 -39.19 41.02
CA GLY A 59 27.35 -38.79 40.48
C GLY A 59 27.94 -39.67 39.39
N ASN A 60 27.25 -40.76 39.04
CA ASN A 60 27.73 -41.69 38.02
C ASN A 60 27.74 -41.05 36.62
N PRO A 61 28.82 -41.21 35.83
CA PRO A 61 28.90 -40.65 34.46
C PRO A 61 27.74 -41.04 33.54
N ALA A 62 27.22 -42.29 33.69
CA ALA A 62 26.09 -42.75 32.93
C ALA A 62 24.79 -41.96 33.22
N VAL A 63 24.53 -41.64 34.49
CA VAL A 63 23.41 -40.81 34.93
C VAL A 63 23.58 -39.38 34.38
N MET A 64 24.76 -38.83 34.47
CA MET A 64 25.08 -37.48 33.96
C MET A 64 24.86 -37.37 32.42
N GLN A 65 25.21 -38.45 31.70
CA GLN A 65 24.98 -38.49 30.23
C GLN A 65 23.51 -38.46 29.87
N VAL A 66 22.66 -39.24 30.56
CA VAL A 66 21.19 -39.27 30.34
C VAL A 66 20.56 -37.89 30.68
N VAL A 67 20.94 -37.29 31.82
CA VAL A 67 20.50 -35.95 32.22
C VAL A 67 20.96 -34.92 31.19
N GLY A 68 22.17 -35.04 30.65
CA GLY A 68 22.70 -34.18 29.60
C GLY A 68 21.85 -34.24 28.33
N GLY A 69 21.46 -35.47 27.93
CA GLY A 69 20.56 -35.69 26.79
C GLY A 69 19.17 -35.04 26.96
N ALA A 70 18.57 -35.23 28.15
CA ALA A 70 17.29 -34.59 28.48
C ALA A 70 17.36 -33.05 28.43
N ARG A 71 18.44 -32.47 28.99
CA ARG A 71 18.64 -31.01 28.94
C ARG A 71 18.82 -30.48 27.51
N MET A 72 19.51 -31.25 26.66
CA MET A 72 19.72 -30.90 25.25
C MET A 72 18.39 -30.88 24.50
N LEU A 73 17.53 -31.90 24.69
CA LEU A 73 16.21 -31.99 24.09
C LEU A 73 15.30 -30.83 24.54
N ARG A 74 15.25 -30.51 25.83
CA ARG A 74 14.51 -29.35 26.35
C ARG A 74 15.02 -28.02 25.80
N SER A 75 16.32 -27.87 25.65
CA SER A 75 16.93 -26.68 25.04
C SER A 75 16.55 -26.55 23.56
N SER A 76 16.53 -27.67 22.82
CA SER A 76 16.13 -27.71 21.42
C SER A 76 14.65 -27.37 21.25
N ALA A 77 13.77 -27.93 22.10
CA ALA A 77 12.35 -27.60 22.14
C ALA A 77 12.12 -26.09 22.40
N GLY A 78 12.81 -25.54 23.40
CA GLY A 78 12.75 -24.11 23.68
C GLY A 78 13.32 -23.20 22.57
N SER A 79 14.22 -23.74 21.74
CA SER A 79 14.72 -23.06 20.54
C SER A 79 13.66 -23.02 19.43
N MET A 80 12.90 -24.12 19.29
CA MET A 80 11.76 -24.18 18.34
C MET A 80 10.64 -23.23 18.75
N ASP A 81 10.26 -23.20 20.04
CA ASP A 81 9.25 -22.24 20.51
C ASP A 81 9.64 -20.78 20.19
N ARG A 82 10.91 -20.41 20.43
CA ARG A 82 11.40 -19.07 20.07
C ARG A 82 11.40 -18.83 18.57
N SER A 83 11.56 -19.87 17.74
CA SER A 83 11.45 -19.78 16.30
C SER A 83 10.01 -19.53 15.87
N ILE A 84 9.05 -20.26 16.48
CA ILE A 84 7.61 -20.07 16.28
C ILE A 84 7.20 -18.63 16.66
N GLU A 85 7.57 -18.16 17.84
CA GLU A 85 7.28 -16.80 18.29
C GLU A 85 7.83 -15.73 17.33
N ARG A 86 9.02 -15.95 16.75
CA ARG A 86 9.58 -15.05 15.73
C ARG A 86 8.80 -15.12 14.42
N SER A 87 8.28 -16.28 14.03
CA SER A 87 7.47 -16.47 12.84
C SER A 87 6.08 -15.86 13.01
N LYS A 88 5.46 -16.01 14.18
CA LYS A 88 4.21 -15.33 14.56
C LYS A 88 4.33 -13.80 14.53
N SER A 89 5.47 -13.29 14.95
CA SER A 89 5.83 -11.89 14.81
C SER A 89 6.11 -11.55 13.33
N SER A 90 5.21 -11.98 12.42
CA SER A 90 5.44 -11.89 10.97
C SER A 90 5.26 -10.48 10.43
N ARG A 91 6.00 -9.53 11.02
CA ARG A 91 6.09 -8.15 10.52
C ARG A 91 6.43 -8.08 9.02
N SER A 92 6.97 -9.18 8.44
CA SER A 92 7.23 -9.27 7.02
C SER A 92 5.94 -9.41 6.21
N VAL A 93 4.98 -10.21 6.67
CA VAL A 93 3.67 -10.37 6.01
C VAL A 93 2.84 -9.11 6.22
N ASP A 94 2.81 -8.55 7.45
CA ASP A 94 2.12 -7.28 7.72
C ASP A 94 2.67 -6.15 6.84
N ARG A 95 3.99 -6.10 6.61
CA ARG A 95 4.58 -5.13 5.68
C ARG A 95 4.12 -5.35 4.24
N GLN A 96 3.99 -6.60 3.79
CA GLN A 96 3.45 -6.91 2.47
C GLN A 96 1.98 -6.50 2.36
N VAL A 97 1.18 -6.78 3.39
CA VAL A 97 -0.22 -6.32 3.47
C VAL A 97 -0.27 -4.80 3.33
N ASN A 98 0.48 -4.06 4.14
CA ASN A 98 0.48 -2.60 4.11
C ASN A 98 0.91 -2.03 2.75
N MET A 99 1.87 -2.65 2.06
CA MET A 99 2.25 -2.24 0.71
C MET A 99 1.12 -2.45 -0.31
N ILE A 100 0.41 -3.57 -0.22
CA ILE A 100 -0.70 -3.87 -1.13
C ILE A 100 -1.90 -2.98 -0.82
N VAL A 101 -2.19 -2.75 0.47
CA VAL A 101 -3.25 -1.82 0.91
C VAL A 101 -2.96 -0.41 0.37
N SER A 102 -1.75 0.11 0.56
CA SER A 102 -1.37 1.42 0.04
C SER A 102 -1.45 1.49 -1.50
N GLY A 103 -1.11 0.39 -2.18
CA GLY A 103 -1.33 0.26 -3.62
C GLY A 103 -2.80 0.31 -4.01
N ALA A 104 -3.67 -0.39 -3.27
CA ALA A 104 -5.12 -0.40 -3.49
C ALA A 104 -5.75 0.97 -3.19
N GLU A 105 -5.32 1.65 -2.13
CA GLU A 105 -5.72 3.03 -1.82
C GLU A 105 -5.35 4.00 -2.95
N THR A 106 -4.16 3.85 -3.50
CA THR A 106 -3.72 4.63 -4.67
C THR A 106 -4.60 4.35 -5.88
N LEU A 107 -4.99 3.10 -6.11
CA LEU A 107 -5.90 2.72 -7.19
C LEU A 107 -7.31 3.29 -7.00
N MET A 108 -7.83 3.34 -5.76
CA MET A 108 -9.12 3.99 -5.49
C MET A 108 -9.07 5.49 -5.78
N ASN A 109 -7.99 6.19 -5.38
CA ASN A 109 -7.77 7.58 -5.74
C ASN A 109 -7.71 7.79 -7.28
N GLN A 110 -7.02 6.88 -7.99
CA GLN A 110 -6.96 6.93 -9.45
C GLN A 110 -8.32 6.66 -10.09
N TYR A 111 -9.11 5.76 -9.52
CA TYR A 111 -10.46 5.44 -9.98
C TYR A 111 -11.36 6.70 -9.94
N GLU A 112 -11.39 7.41 -8.82
CA GLU A 112 -12.15 8.67 -8.72
C GLU A 112 -11.64 9.74 -9.69
N TYR A 113 -10.35 9.88 -9.83
CA TYR A 113 -9.74 10.79 -10.81
C TYR A 113 -10.17 10.47 -12.24
N TYR A 114 -10.17 9.19 -12.63
CA TYR A 114 -10.64 8.77 -13.95
C TYR A 114 -12.14 8.98 -14.13
N LEU A 115 -12.96 8.81 -13.10
CA LEU A 115 -14.40 9.13 -13.16
C LEU A 115 -14.64 10.63 -13.39
N ALA A 116 -13.88 11.49 -12.70
CA ALA A 116 -13.93 12.92 -12.93
C ALA A 116 -13.50 13.28 -14.38
N GLN A 117 -12.37 12.73 -14.84
CA GLN A 117 -11.90 12.92 -16.21
C GLN A 117 -12.92 12.43 -17.24
N ARG A 118 -13.56 11.28 -16.99
CA ARG A 118 -14.60 10.74 -17.85
C ARG A 118 -15.73 11.75 -18.06
N THR A 119 -16.16 12.43 -17.00
CA THR A 119 -17.21 13.46 -17.05
C THR A 119 -16.79 14.62 -17.96
N VAL A 120 -15.54 15.11 -17.80
CA VAL A 120 -14.98 16.19 -18.65
C VAL A 120 -14.91 15.76 -20.12
N VAL A 121 -14.38 14.57 -20.40
CA VAL A 121 -14.22 14.09 -21.78
C VAL A 121 -15.58 13.74 -22.43
N ALA A 122 -16.54 13.22 -21.65
CA ALA A 122 -17.89 13.02 -22.14
C ALA A 122 -18.55 14.34 -22.56
N LYS A 123 -18.31 15.42 -21.81
CA LYS A 123 -18.78 16.75 -22.20
C LYS A 123 -18.05 17.30 -23.44
N ALA A 124 -16.76 17.09 -23.53
CA ALA A 124 -15.98 17.45 -24.72
C ALA A 124 -16.49 16.70 -25.97
N LEU A 125 -16.87 15.42 -25.83
CA LEU A 125 -17.49 14.63 -26.88
C LEU A 125 -18.85 15.23 -27.35
N GLU A 126 -19.70 15.64 -26.39
CA GLU A 126 -20.98 16.30 -26.70
C GLU A 126 -20.75 17.60 -27.47
N ILE A 127 -19.76 18.40 -27.07
CA ILE A 127 -19.38 19.64 -27.79
C ILE A 127 -18.92 19.31 -29.22
N ALA A 128 -18.08 18.31 -29.40
CA ALA A 128 -17.56 17.90 -30.70
C ALA A 128 -18.67 17.39 -31.61
N GLN A 129 -19.66 16.63 -31.08
CA GLN A 129 -20.84 16.20 -31.80
C GLN A 129 -21.67 17.39 -32.27
N THR A 130 -21.95 18.35 -31.40
CA THR A 130 -22.67 19.56 -31.68
C THR A 130 -21.97 20.41 -32.75
N ALA A 131 -20.64 20.57 -32.62
CA ALA A 131 -19.83 21.31 -33.58
C ALA A 131 -19.87 20.65 -34.97
N GLN A 132 -19.75 19.32 -35.06
CA GLN A 132 -19.85 18.60 -36.32
C GLN A 132 -21.22 18.78 -36.98
N ALA A 133 -22.30 18.66 -36.21
CA ALA A 133 -23.65 18.84 -36.72
C ALA A 133 -23.87 20.27 -37.30
N ILE A 134 -23.31 21.28 -36.62
CA ILE A 134 -23.36 22.67 -37.11
C ILE A 134 -22.55 22.81 -38.42
N GLN A 135 -21.34 22.26 -38.50
CA GLN A 135 -20.54 22.34 -39.71
C GLN A 135 -21.21 21.63 -40.90
N GLN A 136 -21.84 20.48 -40.67
CA GLN A 136 -22.63 19.80 -41.71
C GLN A 136 -23.83 20.63 -42.18
N THR A 137 -24.52 21.29 -41.26
CA THR A 137 -25.65 22.18 -41.61
C THR A 137 -25.17 23.40 -42.42
N MET A 138 -24.05 24.00 -42.02
CA MET A 138 -23.45 25.13 -42.74
C MET A 138 -22.96 24.72 -44.13
N GLN A 139 -22.38 23.53 -44.25
CA GLN A 139 -21.95 22.98 -45.54
C GLN A 139 -23.17 22.80 -46.48
N ALA A 140 -24.27 22.23 -45.97
CA ALA A 140 -25.50 22.08 -46.72
C ALA A 140 -26.10 23.42 -47.20
N GLN A 141 -25.80 24.50 -46.52
CA GLN A 141 -26.20 25.89 -46.88
C GLN A 141 -25.13 26.61 -47.72
N GLY A 142 -24.00 25.94 -48.04
CA GLY A 142 -22.91 26.55 -48.79
C GLY A 142 -22.05 27.52 -47.99
N LEU A 143 -22.16 27.53 -46.66
CA LEU A 143 -21.47 28.43 -45.76
C LEU A 143 -20.19 27.83 -45.12
N ALA A 144 -19.94 26.53 -45.31
CA ALA A 144 -18.74 25.84 -44.86
C ALA A 144 -18.13 24.99 -45.97
N VAL A 145 -16.84 24.77 -45.94
CA VAL A 145 -16.14 23.90 -46.92
C VAL A 145 -15.96 22.49 -46.38
N ASP A 146 -15.69 21.53 -47.25
CA ASP A 146 -15.49 20.11 -46.90
C ASP A 146 -14.35 19.92 -45.84
N ALA A 147 -13.33 20.78 -45.88
CA ALA A 147 -12.25 20.76 -44.91
C ALA A 147 -12.72 21.06 -43.47
N ASP A 148 -13.70 21.94 -43.30
CA ASP A 148 -14.24 22.30 -41.98
C ASP A 148 -15.03 21.13 -41.39
N VAL A 149 -15.83 20.45 -42.20
CA VAL A 149 -16.59 19.26 -41.81
C VAL A 149 -15.62 18.11 -41.45
N LEU A 150 -14.59 17.91 -42.26
CA LEU A 150 -13.57 16.89 -42.00
C LEU A 150 -12.78 17.18 -40.68
N SER A 151 -12.43 18.44 -40.44
CA SER A 151 -11.81 18.87 -39.21
C SER A 151 -12.69 18.59 -37.98
N ALA A 152 -13.98 18.93 -38.06
CA ALA A 152 -14.92 18.64 -36.98
C ALA A 152 -15.12 17.12 -36.76
N ALA A 153 -15.13 16.33 -37.83
CA ALA A 153 -15.17 14.87 -37.75
C ALA A 153 -13.90 14.29 -37.09
N ALA A 154 -12.75 14.84 -37.37
CA ALA A 154 -11.50 14.44 -36.75
C ALA A 154 -11.47 14.75 -35.23
N GLN A 155 -11.99 15.93 -34.83
CA GLN A 155 -12.12 16.29 -33.40
C GLN A 155 -13.09 15.34 -32.68
N LEU A 156 -14.23 15.00 -33.29
CA LEU A 156 -15.16 14.02 -32.74
C LEU A 156 -14.52 12.64 -32.58
N SER A 157 -13.78 12.18 -33.58
CA SER A 157 -13.07 10.89 -33.50
C SER A 157 -12.04 10.89 -32.39
N SER A 158 -11.30 11.98 -32.22
CA SER A 158 -10.34 12.14 -31.14
C SER A 158 -11.01 12.10 -29.75
N ALA A 159 -12.12 12.82 -29.56
CA ALA A 159 -12.86 12.81 -28.30
C ALA A 159 -13.45 11.42 -27.97
N LYS A 160 -13.93 10.68 -28.97
CA LYS A 160 -14.38 9.28 -28.79
C LYS A 160 -13.24 8.38 -28.34
N SER A 161 -12.09 8.45 -29.01
CA SER A 161 -10.91 7.64 -28.65
C SER A 161 -10.40 7.95 -27.24
N GLN A 162 -10.45 9.22 -26.81
CA GLN A 162 -10.10 9.61 -25.46
C GLN A 162 -11.07 9.02 -24.43
N LEU A 163 -12.37 9.05 -24.68
CA LEU A 163 -13.38 8.46 -23.79
C LEU A 163 -13.20 6.95 -23.66
N GLU A 164 -12.99 6.24 -24.78
CA GLU A 164 -12.71 4.80 -24.78
C GLU A 164 -11.45 4.45 -24.00
N SER A 165 -10.40 5.28 -24.11
CA SER A 165 -9.16 5.10 -23.33
C SER A 165 -9.37 5.26 -21.83
N ILE A 166 -10.19 6.25 -21.43
CA ILE A 166 -10.53 6.46 -20.01
C ILE A 166 -11.38 5.31 -19.49
N ASP A 167 -12.40 4.88 -20.24
CA ASP A 167 -13.25 3.75 -19.87
C ASP A 167 -12.45 2.45 -19.72
N ALA A 168 -11.47 2.21 -20.58
CA ALA A 168 -10.52 1.09 -20.45
C ALA A 168 -9.65 1.20 -19.21
N GLY A 169 -9.20 2.42 -18.86
CA GLY A 169 -8.46 2.69 -17.63
C GLY A 169 -9.28 2.41 -16.38
N ILE A 170 -10.53 2.86 -16.35
CA ILE A 170 -11.48 2.58 -15.26
C ILE A 170 -11.70 1.07 -15.09
N ASP A 171 -11.96 0.34 -16.18
CA ASP A 171 -12.15 -1.11 -16.17
C ASP A 171 -10.90 -1.85 -15.67
N GLN A 172 -9.72 -1.39 -16.07
CA GLN A 172 -8.45 -1.98 -15.61
C GLN A 172 -8.23 -1.78 -14.10
N ILE A 173 -8.49 -0.58 -13.57
CA ILE A 173 -8.39 -0.30 -12.14
C ILE A 173 -9.40 -1.14 -11.36
N TYR A 174 -10.64 -1.18 -11.81
CA TYR A 174 -11.70 -1.99 -11.21
C TYR A 174 -11.31 -3.47 -11.13
N LYS A 175 -10.80 -4.05 -12.22
CA LYS A 175 -10.33 -5.44 -12.24
C LYS A 175 -9.20 -5.70 -11.26
N THR A 176 -8.27 -4.74 -11.14
CA THR A 176 -7.14 -4.86 -10.22
C THR A 176 -7.59 -4.81 -8.76
N LEU A 177 -8.52 -3.91 -8.44
CA LEU A 177 -9.12 -3.84 -7.10
C LEU A 177 -9.91 -5.11 -6.76
N CYS A 178 -10.71 -5.65 -7.71
CA CYS A 178 -11.38 -6.94 -7.52
C CYS A 178 -10.38 -8.09 -7.26
N TYR A 179 -9.25 -8.10 -7.97
CA TYR A 179 -8.21 -9.10 -7.76
C TYR A 179 -7.60 -9.03 -6.36
N TYR A 180 -7.34 -7.82 -5.83
CA TYR A 180 -6.80 -7.66 -4.47
C TYR A 180 -7.81 -7.98 -3.37
N THR A 181 -9.09 -7.70 -3.61
CA THR A 181 -10.15 -7.88 -2.62
C THR A 181 -10.90 -9.21 -2.73
N GLY A 182 -10.56 -10.02 -3.74
CA GLY A 182 -11.22 -11.32 -3.99
C GLY A 182 -12.66 -11.21 -4.48
N TRP A 183 -13.10 -10.05 -4.94
CA TRP A 183 -14.44 -9.86 -5.48
C TRP A 183 -14.53 -10.39 -6.90
N GLU A 184 -15.65 -11.05 -7.22
CA GLU A 184 -15.84 -11.58 -8.56
C GLU A 184 -16.08 -10.44 -9.57
N LYS A 185 -15.42 -10.54 -10.72
CA LYS A 185 -15.63 -9.63 -11.83
C LYS A 185 -17.07 -9.76 -12.34
N GLY A 186 -17.83 -8.68 -12.28
CA GLY A 186 -19.22 -8.64 -12.76
C GLY A 186 -20.26 -8.79 -11.65
N ALA A 187 -19.88 -8.93 -10.39
CA ALA A 187 -20.78 -8.59 -9.30
C ALA A 187 -21.12 -7.09 -9.37
N ASP A 188 -22.32 -6.70 -8.95
CA ASP A 188 -22.73 -5.27 -8.85
C ASP A 188 -21.96 -4.57 -7.71
N THR A 189 -20.64 -4.64 -7.80
CA THR A 189 -19.73 -4.08 -6.78
C THR A 189 -19.56 -2.60 -7.03
N VAL A 190 -20.07 -1.79 -6.13
CA VAL A 190 -19.81 -0.35 -6.11
C VAL A 190 -18.52 -0.09 -5.34
N ILE A 191 -17.59 0.66 -5.94
CA ILE A 191 -16.44 1.22 -5.24
C ILE A 191 -16.92 2.46 -4.53
N GLY A 192 -16.77 2.51 -3.21
CA GLY A 192 -17.12 3.67 -2.38
C GLY A 192 -16.18 4.85 -2.60
N PRO A 193 -16.59 6.05 -2.19
CA PRO A 193 -15.76 7.24 -2.35
C PRO A 193 -14.51 7.16 -1.45
N VAL A 194 -13.42 7.77 -1.90
CA VAL A 194 -12.25 7.98 -1.07
C VAL A 194 -12.56 9.04 -0.02
N PRO A 195 -12.20 8.80 1.27
CA PRO A 195 -12.42 9.80 2.31
C PRO A 195 -11.73 11.13 1.98
N ALA A 196 -12.43 12.23 2.16
CA ALA A 196 -11.87 13.55 1.96
C ALA A 196 -10.68 13.76 2.91
N ALA A 197 -9.56 14.23 2.37
CA ALA A 197 -8.42 14.60 3.20
C ALA A 197 -8.79 15.78 4.12
N ASP A 198 -8.41 15.67 5.39
CA ASP A 198 -8.53 16.77 6.36
C ASP A 198 -7.22 17.57 6.42
N PRO A 199 -7.16 18.76 5.80
CA PRO A 199 -5.95 19.57 5.82
C PRO A 199 -5.55 20.06 7.21
N SER A 200 -6.45 20.02 8.19
CA SER A 200 -6.16 20.44 9.58
C SER A 200 -5.18 19.49 10.27
N LEU A 201 -5.20 18.21 9.90
CA LEU A 201 -4.29 17.19 10.43
C LEU A 201 -2.82 17.48 10.08
N ILE A 202 -2.56 18.18 8.97
CA ILE A 202 -1.19 18.54 8.55
C ILE A 202 -0.52 19.43 9.59
N GLY A 203 -1.31 20.30 10.27
CA GLY A 203 -0.80 21.17 11.34
C GLY A 203 -0.42 20.43 12.63
N THR A 204 -0.82 19.17 12.78
CA THR A 204 -0.52 18.34 13.96
C THR A 204 0.72 17.46 13.77
N LEU A 205 1.28 17.42 12.55
CA LEU A 205 2.47 16.62 12.26
C LEU A 205 3.70 17.21 12.93
N ASP A 206 4.41 16.41 13.70
CA ASP A 206 5.71 16.72 14.29
C ASP A 206 6.81 15.91 13.60
N LEU A 207 7.41 16.51 12.59
CA LEU A 207 8.43 15.86 11.77
C LEU A 207 9.62 15.35 12.60
N ALA A 208 9.99 16.02 13.70
CA ALA A 208 11.12 15.58 14.54
C ALA A 208 10.77 14.29 15.27
N THR A 209 9.62 14.23 15.92
CA THR A 209 9.11 13.05 16.61
C THR A 209 8.81 11.91 15.62
N ASP A 210 8.24 12.23 14.46
CA ASP A 210 7.87 11.25 13.44
C ASP A 210 9.11 10.57 12.82
N LYS A 211 10.20 11.31 12.58
CA LYS A 211 11.49 10.76 12.12
C LYS A 211 12.03 9.72 13.09
N GLU A 212 12.07 10.04 14.37
CA GLU A 212 12.58 9.11 15.38
C GLU A 212 11.66 7.91 15.58
N THR A 213 10.35 8.12 15.50
CA THR A 213 9.34 7.04 15.54
C THR A 213 9.50 6.11 14.35
N ALA A 214 9.70 6.65 13.14
CA ALA A 214 9.94 5.87 11.94
C ALA A 214 11.22 5.03 12.04
N VAL A 215 12.33 5.63 12.50
CA VAL A 215 13.61 4.95 12.68
C VAL A 215 13.52 3.83 13.73
N ASN A 216 12.81 4.05 14.81
CA ASN A 216 12.67 3.07 15.89
C ASN A 216 11.73 1.91 15.53
N ASN A 217 10.71 2.15 14.70
CA ASN A 217 9.70 1.16 14.32
C ASN A 217 9.96 0.49 12.97
N ASN A 218 10.98 0.91 12.22
CA ASN A 218 11.29 0.32 10.93
C ASN A 218 11.82 -1.11 11.10
N TYR A 219 11.08 -2.08 10.58
CA TYR A 219 11.44 -3.50 10.68
C TYR A 219 12.81 -3.82 10.10
N SER A 220 13.17 -3.22 8.98
CA SER A 220 14.47 -3.44 8.34
C SER A 220 15.61 -2.97 9.22
N LEU A 221 15.48 -1.79 9.83
CA LEU A 221 16.47 -1.25 10.78
C LEU A 221 16.56 -2.08 12.06
N ILE A 222 15.41 -2.51 12.61
CA ILE A 222 15.36 -3.41 13.76
C ILE A 222 16.11 -4.72 13.45
N SER A 223 15.86 -5.31 12.28
CA SER A 223 16.53 -6.53 11.82
C SER A 223 18.03 -6.31 11.61
N MET A 224 18.44 -5.20 10.98
CA MET A 224 19.85 -4.87 10.80
C MET A 224 20.56 -4.62 12.12
N ARG A 225 19.94 -3.91 13.06
CA ARG A 225 20.49 -3.67 14.41
C ARG A 225 20.67 -4.99 15.16
N SER A 226 19.71 -5.89 15.14
CA SER A 226 19.79 -7.21 15.78
C SER A 226 20.83 -8.12 15.12
N GLY A 227 20.95 -8.10 13.81
CA GLY A 227 21.92 -8.87 13.03
C GLY A 227 23.33 -8.26 13.01
N SER A 228 23.49 -6.99 13.41
CA SER A 228 24.77 -6.29 13.39
C SER A 228 25.69 -6.66 14.59
N GLY A 229 25.19 -7.44 15.55
CA GLY A 229 25.91 -7.72 16.79
C GLY A 229 25.95 -6.51 17.74
N ALA A 230 25.08 -5.52 17.56
CA ALA A 230 24.93 -4.38 18.47
C ALA A 230 24.60 -4.81 19.91
N GLY A 231 24.03 -6.02 20.07
CA GLY A 231 23.82 -6.65 21.38
C GLY A 231 24.94 -7.61 21.81
N MET A 232 25.97 -7.83 21.00
CA MET A 232 27.15 -8.60 21.42
C MET A 232 28.01 -7.72 22.32
N SER A 233 28.28 -8.17 23.56
CA SER A 233 29.23 -7.52 24.43
C SER A 233 30.61 -7.51 23.75
N ASP A 234 31.42 -6.47 23.98
CA ASP A 234 32.78 -6.37 23.43
C ASP A 234 33.66 -7.58 23.83
N PHE A 235 33.28 -8.30 24.88
CA PHE A 235 33.88 -9.53 25.30
C PHE A 235 33.73 -10.71 24.32
N GLN A 236 32.70 -10.69 23.44
CA GLN A 236 32.47 -11.73 22.43
C GLN A 236 33.22 -11.47 21.12
N VAL A 237 33.76 -10.28 20.92
CA VAL A 237 34.52 -9.90 19.72
C VAL A 237 36.00 -10.18 19.96
N ARG A 238 36.52 -11.24 19.37
CA ARG A 238 37.89 -11.75 19.70
C ARG A 238 38.94 -11.41 18.65
N THR A 239 38.58 -10.96 17.46
CA THR A 239 39.52 -10.70 16.38
C THR A 239 39.34 -9.31 15.75
N THR A 240 40.46 -8.74 15.22
CA THR A 240 40.42 -7.45 14.48
C THR A 240 39.45 -7.50 13.30
N LYS A 241 39.33 -8.67 12.63
CA LYS A 241 38.39 -8.88 11.53
C LYS A 241 36.94 -8.73 11.99
N GLU A 242 36.59 -9.32 13.12
CA GLU A 242 35.22 -9.24 13.70
C GLU A 242 34.92 -7.81 14.15
N MET A 243 35.87 -7.09 14.73
CA MET A 243 35.72 -5.68 15.10
C MET A 243 35.48 -4.81 13.86
N THR A 244 36.21 -5.01 12.77
CA THR A 244 36.04 -4.28 11.52
C THR A 244 34.68 -4.59 10.88
N GLN A 245 34.24 -5.85 10.90
CA GLN A 245 32.94 -6.26 10.38
C GLN A 245 31.79 -5.64 11.21
N LYS A 246 31.91 -5.63 12.55
CA LYS A 246 30.94 -4.96 13.43
C LYS A 246 30.86 -3.47 13.11
N ALA A 247 32.01 -2.77 13.02
CA ALA A 247 32.05 -1.35 12.71
C ALA A 247 31.43 -1.03 11.33
N ASN A 248 31.70 -1.85 10.31
CA ASN A 248 31.11 -1.67 8.98
C ASN A 248 29.60 -1.89 8.99
N LYS A 249 29.10 -2.90 9.71
CA LYS A 249 27.66 -3.13 9.86
C LYS A 249 26.97 -1.97 10.59
N MET A 250 27.58 -1.42 11.65
CA MET A 250 27.06 -0.24 12.35
C MET A 250 26.96 0.97 11.41
N ARG A 251 28.01 1.25 10.61
CA ARG A 251 27.94 2.32 9.59
C ARG A 251 26.82 2.12 8.57
N THR A 252 26.54 0.87 8.19
CA THR A 252 25.43 0.56 7.30
C THR A 252 24.09 0.85 7.97
N VAL A 253 23.94 0.56 9.25
CA VAL A 253 22.75 0.90 10.04
C VAL A 253 22.59 2.40 10.11
N ASP A 254 23.64 3.13 10.52
CA ASP A 254 23.63 4.60 10.63
C ASP A 254 23.25 5.26 9.31
N TYR A 255 23.84 4.79 8.20
CA TYR A 255 23.48 5.28 6.85
C TYR A 255 21.99 5.03 6.51
N SER A 256 21.48 3.84 6.84
CA SER A 256 20.07 3.50 6.57
C SER A 256 19.12 4.29 7.46
N GLU A 257 19.53 4.64 8.69
CA GLU A 257 18.76 5.55 9.55
C GLU A 257 18.69 6.96 8.98
N ASP A 258 19.84 7.48 8.53
CA ASP A 258 19.89 8.82 7.92
C ASP A 258 19.12 8.88 6.62
N GLN A 259 19.17 7.80 5.81
CA GLN A 259 18.34 7.68 4.61
C GLN A 259 16.85 7.75 4.96
N LEU A 260 16.40 6.98 5.96
CA LEU A 260 15.00 7.00 6.39
C LEU A 260 14.57 8.37 6.92
N ARG A 261 15.45 9.06 7.68
CA ARG A 261 15.18 10.44 8.11
C ARG A 261 15.04 11.40 6.94
N SER A 262 15.85 11.24 5.90
CA SER A 262 15.77 12.00 4.65
C SER A 262 14.48 11.71 3.87
N ASP A 263 14.11 10.43 3.79
CA ASP A 263 12.87 10.00 3.13
C ASP A 263 11.63 10.58 3.84
N MET A 264 11.63 10.59 5.18
CA MET A 264 10.58 11.22 5.99
C MET A 264 10.50 12.73 5.76
N GLN A 265 11.66 13.42 5.61
CA GLN A 265 11.68 14.84 5.25
C GLN A 265 11.04 15.07 3.90
N THR A 266 11.43 14.28 2.89
CA THR A 266 10.88 14.38 1.53
C THR A 266 9.37 14.14 1.52
N LEU A 267 8.89 13.15 2.29
CA LEU A 267 7.47 12.87 2.42
C LEU A 267 6.71 14.06 3.03
N TYR A 268 7.27 14.66 4.08
CA TYR A 268 6.68 15.85 4.72
C TYR A 268 6.62 17.04 3.75
N ASP A 269 7.71 17.30 3.04
CA ASP A 269 7.76 18.39 2.05
C ASP A 269 6.74 18.14 0.91
N THR A 270 6.58 16.87 0.50
CA THR A 270 5.55 16.48 -0.48
C THR A 270 4.14 16.72 0.04
N ILE A 271 3.87 16.46 1.33
CA ILE A 271 2.55 16.75 1.94
C ILE A 271 2.27 18.25 1.90
N LEU A 272 3.25 19.09 2.24
CA LEU A 272 3.11 20.54 2.19
C LEU A 272 2.89 21.05 0.76
N GLU A 273 3.60 20.51 -0.22
CA GLU A 273 3.40 20.80 -1.64
C GLU A 273 1.98 20.43 -2.10
N LYS A 274 1.51 19.23 -1.75
CA LYS A 274 0.15 18.79 -2.08
C LYS A 274 -0.92 19.63 -1.42
N LYS A 275 -0.68 20.06 -0.17
CA LYS A 275 -1.57 21.02 0.51
C LYS A 275 -1.66 22.34 -0.24
N ALA A 276 -0.53 22.91 -0.63
CA ALA A 276 -0.52 24.16 -1.39
C ALA A 276 -1.22 24.03 -2.74
N ALA A 277 -1.04 22.89 -3.43
CA ALA A 277 -1.75 22.57 -4.67
C ALA A 277 -3.26 22.44 -4.44
N TYR A 278 -3.69 21.80 -3.36
CA TYR A 278 -5.09 21.70 -2.98
C TYR A 278 -5.72 23.06 -2.69
N ASP A 279 -5.05 23.93 -1.93
CA ASP A 279 -5.52 25.28 -1.62
C ASP A 279 -5.66 26.14 -2.90
N SER A 280 -4.71 26.01 -3.83
CA SER A 280 -4.76 26.65 -5.14
C SER A 280 -5.91 26.12 -6.00
N ALA A 281 -6.09 24.81 -6.08
CA ALA A 281 -7.18 24.17 -6.83
C ALA A 281 -8.55 24.54 -6.26
N SER A 282 -8.69 24.60 -4.93
CA SER A 282 -9.91 25.05 -4.25
C SER A 282 -10.28 26.49 -4.63
N THR A 283 -9.29 27.39 -4.66
CA THR A 283 -9.51 28.79 -5.09
C THR A 283 -9.90 28.86 -6.57
N ALA A 284 -9.24 28.08 -7.42
CA ALA A 284 -9.56 28.00 -8.85
C ALA A 284 -11.00 27.47 -9.08
N TYR A 285 -11.40 26.45 -8.34
CA TYR A 285 -12.75 25.89 -8.39
C TYR A 285 -13.80 26.94 -7.99
N GLN A 286 -13.59 27.69 -6.91
CA GLN A 286 -14.50 28.76 -6.52
C GLN A 286 -14.64 29.83 -7.62
N SER A 287 -13.54 30.21 -8.27
CA SER A 287 -13.56 31.15 -9.39
C SER A 287 -14.31 30.57 -10.60
N ALA A 288 -14.07 29.31 -10.93
CA ALA A 288 -14.78 28.60 -12.00
C ALA A 288 -16.29 28.52 -11.73
N GLN A 289 -16.67 28.27 -10.47
CA GLN A 289 -18.08 28.23 -10.05
C GLN A 289 -18.78 29.58 -10.23
N LEU A 290 -18.12 30.69 -9.88
CA LEU A 290 -18.66 32.03 -10.12
C LEU A 290 -18.84 32.31 -11.62
N THR A 291 -17.87 31.94 -12.44
CA THR A 291 -17.92 32.08 -13.89
C THR A 291 -19.04 31.24 -14.49
N TRP A 292 -19.21 30.00 -14.02
CA TRP A 292 -20.29 29.13 -14.44
C TRP A 292 -21.68 29.70 -14.09
N ASN A 293 -21.84 30.21 -12.86
CA ASN A 293 -23.11 30.86 -12.46
C ASN A 293 -23.42 32.06 -13.35
N ALA A 294 -22.42 32.88 -13.71
CA ALA A 294 -22.60 33.98 -14.65
C ALA A 294 -22.99 33.49 -16.06
N ALA A 295 -22.38 32.41 -16.55
CA ALA A 295 -22.72 31.81 -17.85
C ALA A 295 -24.16 31.26 -17.89
N GLN A 296 -24.64 30.69 -16.78
CA GLN A 296 -26.04 30.25 -16.67
C GLN A 296 -27.02 31.44 -16.79
N ILE A 297 -26.75 32.57 -16.12
CA ILE A 297 -27.54 33.80 -16.21
C ILE A 297 -27.51 34.35 -17.67
N GLN A 298 -26.36 34.40 -18.30
CA GLN A 298 -26.17 34.87 -19.67
C GLN A 298 -26.96 33.98 -20.66
N ARG A 299 -26.96 32.67 -20.43
CA ARG A 299 -27.74 31.71 -21.23
C ARG A 299 -29.24 31.97 -21.11
N GLN A 300 -29.73 32.17 -19.87
CA GLN A 300 -31.12 32.49 -19.61
C GLN A 300 -31.58 33.81 -20.31
N ASN A 301 -30.70 34.79 -20.35
CA ASN A 301 -30.92 36.07 -21.01
C ASN A 301 -30.73 36.01 -22.54
N GLY A 302 -30.41 34.86 -23.10
CA GLY A 302 -30.21 34.68 -24.53
C GLY A 302 -28.95 35.32 -25.12
N THR A 303 -27.99 35.74 -24.26
CA THR A 303 -26.77 36.41 -24.69
C THR A 303 -25.60 35.45 -24.96
N LEU A 304 -25.76 34.17 -24.64
CA LEU A 304 -24.74 33.13 -24.84
C LEU A 304 -25.23 32.08 -25.83
N SER A 305 -24.44 31.78 -26.85
CA SER A 305 -24.77 30.71 -27.80
C SER A 305 -24.68 29.32 -27.15
N GLN A 306 -25.29 28.29 -27.78
CA GLN A 306 -25.27 26.92 -27.30
C GLN A 306 -23.81 26.42 -27.06
N ILE A 307 -22.95 26.57 -28.07
CA ILE A 307 -21.56 26.10 -28.00
C ILE A 307 -20.81 26.86 -26.91
N GLN A 308 -20.93 28.16 -26.82
CA GLN A 308 -20.25 28.95 -25.77
C GLN A 308 -20.70 28.53 -24.38
N PHE A 309 -21.99 28.25 -24.18
CA PHE A 309 -22.51 27.73 -22.91
C PHE A 309 -21.87 26.38 -22.54
N MET A 310 -21.82 25.43 -23.49
CA MET A 310 -21.20 24.11 -23.30
C MET A 310 -19.70 24.21 -23.05
N GLN A 311 -18.99 25.19 -23.66
CA GLN A 311 -17.57 25.45 -23.38
C GLN A 311 -17.36 26.00 -21.97
N GLN A 312 -18.27 26.85 -21.47
CA GLN A 312 -18.19 27.32 -20.07
C GLN A 312 -18.48 26.19 -19.08
N GLU A 313 -19.39 25.30 -19.40
CA GLU A 313 -19.64 24.08 -18.62
C GLU A 313 -18.42 23.17 -18.57
N LEU A 314 -17.77 22.96 -19.72
CA LEU A 314 -16.55 22.17 -19.80
C LEU A 314 -15.38 22.79 -18.97
N ALA A 315 -15.31 24.11 -18.95
CA ALA A 315 -14.27 24.83 -18.16
C ALA A 315 -14.54 24.78 -16.65
N TYR A 316 -15.80 24.56 -16.25
CA TYR A 316 -16.19 24.40 -14.85
C TYR A 316 -15.97 22.97 -14.34
N LEU A 317 -16.22 21.94 -15.19
CA LEU A 317 -16.02 20.51 -14.86
C LEU A 317 -14.54 20.16 -14.65
#